data_36678718706f284ff097286b16bccd2f
#
_entry.id   36678718706f284ff097286b16bccd2f
#
_cell.length_a   1.000
_cell.length_b   1.000
_cell.length_c   1.000
_cell.angle_alpha   90.00
_cell.angle_beta   90.00
_cell.angle_gamma   90.00
#
_symmetry.space_group_name_H-M   'P 1'
#
loop_
_entity.id
_entity.type
_entity.pdbx_description
1 polymer ?
#
loop_
_entity_poly.entity_id
_entity_poly.type
_entity_poly.pdbx_seq_one_letter_code
_entity_poly.pdbx_strand_id
1 'polypeptide(L)'
;MAVVAGCVAVAGALNASAQNKDTFTPMALDSGFGRMDLNPPAVPPEQIIKEFAAKESEFQKALNQYTYRRTAKVQTIDDDTSKPDGEYYEVDDVIFDPSGARMEKVVFAPQNTLSRVMMTPSDLQDIQKGYPFVLTAEDIGQYDVKYVGKQKVDEIDCYVFDVSPKVIEKKKRYLLGRIWVDTTELQIVVTNGRMVPDDTRKNNEDLHPPFMTWRAQVDGHYWFPVYTKGEGVLHFSAQYGALGQDVHMRDIIKYSDYKRFGSTTKIIYDGQDITNNDKQPPAKPPK
;
A
#
# COMPACT_ATOMS: atom_id res chain seq x y z
N MET A 1 12.89 60.18 -51.23
CA MET A 1 13.11 58.73 -51.09
C MET A 1 13.02 58.41 -49.60
N ALA A 2 11.86 57.89 -49.15
CA ALA A 2 11.61 57.49 -47.78
C ALA A 2 11.77 55.97 -47.69
N VAL A 3 12.68 55.52 -46.79
CA VAL A 3 12.89 54.10 -46.50
C VAL A 3 12.04 53.77 -45.24
N VAL A 4 11.04 52.96 -45.43
CA VAL A 4 10.20 52.45 -44.34
C VAL A 4 10.87 51.17 -43.82
N ALA A 5 11.36 51.21 -42.57
CA ALA A 5 11.90 50.05 -41.86
C ALA A 5 10.71 49.32 -41.20
N GLY A 6 10.41 48.11 -41.69
CA GLY A 6 9.40 47.22 -41.07
C GLY A 6 10.00 46.47 -39.89
N CYS A 7 9.48 46.72 -38.68
CA CYS A 7 9.74 45.86 -37.51
C CYS A 7 8.89 44.58 -37.57
N VAL A 8 9.54 43.45 -37.77
CA VAL A 8 8.94 42.14 -37.61
C VAL A 8 9.00 41.78 -36.13
N ALA A 9 7.86 41.82 -35.46
CA ALA A 9 7.74 41.31 -34.10
C ALA A 9 7.64 39.76 -34.16
N VAL A 10 8.71 39.08 -33.76
CA VAL A 10 8.71 37.64 -33.54
C VAL A 10 8.00 37.38 -32.19
N ALA A 11 6.75 36.97 -32.26
CA ALA A 11 6.03 36.45 -31.10
C ALA A 11 6.65 35.10 -30.72
N GLY A 12 7.53 35.07 -29.73
CA GLY A 12 8.03 33.86 -29.11
C GLY A 12 6.87 33.18 -28.39
N ALA A 13 6.40 32.09 -28.97
CA ALA A 13 5.50 31.16 -28.25
C ALA A 13 6.28 30.57 -27.09
N LEU A 14 5.95 31.01 -25.87
CA LEU A 14 6.33 30.34 -24.65
C LEU A 14 5.63 28.98 -24.66
N ASN A 15 6.33 27.96 -25.12
CA ASN A 15 5.97 26.58 -24.84
C ASN A 15 6.03 26.42 -23.32
N ALA A 16 4.89 26.56 -22.65
CA ALA A 16 4.73 26.00 -21.31
C ALA A 16 4.96 24.51 -21.44
N SER A 17 6.15 24.07 -21.07
CA SER A 17 6.43 22.67 -20.86
C SER A 17 5.38 22.15 -19.90
N ALA A 18 4.44 21.34 -20.41
CA ALA A 18 3.59 20.55 -19.56
C ALA A 18 4.52 19.78 -18.63
N GLN A 19 4.52 20.14 -17.35
CA GLN A 19 5.23 19.39 -16.33
C GLN A 19 4.81 17.93 -16.51
N ASN A 20 5.79 17.10 -16.83
CA ASN A 20 5.65 15.67 -16.97
C ASN A 20 5.00 15.19 -15.68
N LYS A 21 3.69 14.82 -15.76
CA LYS A 21 3.02 14.14 -14.66
C LYS A 21 3.90 12.95 -14.36
N ASP A 22 4.37 12.83 -13.14
CA ASP A 22 5.28 11.81 -12.66
C ASP A 22 4.94 10.46 -13.32
N THR A 23 5.75 10.06 -14.28
CA THR A 23 5.60 8.76 -14.93
C THR A 23 6.17 7.75 -13.96
N PHE A 24 5.28 7.06 -13.25
CA PHE A 24 5.67 5.97 -12.38
C PHE A 24 6.13 4.79 -13.21
N THR A 25 7.31 4.25 -12.88
CA THR A 25 7.77 2.97 -13.41
C THR A 25 7.48 1.91 -12.35
N PRO A 26 6.57 0.96 -12.62
CA PRO A 26 6.30 -0.13 -11.69
C PRO A 26 7.55 -0.94 -11.39
N MET A 27 7.62 -1.53 -10.19
CA MET A 27 8.61 -2.56 -9.90
C MET A 27 8.51 -3.70 -10.91
N ALA A 28 9.63 -4.35 -11.20
CA ALA A 28 9.66 -5.53 -12.03
C ALA A 28 8.72 -6.61 -11.46
N LEU A 29 7.93 -7.22 -12.32
CA LEU A 29 7.03 -8.30 -11.93
C LEU A 29 7.83 -9.57 -11.68
N ASP A 30 7.52 -10.24 -10.57
CA ASP A 30 8.07 -11.56 -10.25
C ASP A 30 7.50 -12.64 -11.20
N SER A 31 7.97 -13.87 -11.07
CA SER A 31 7.33 -15.04 -11.68
C SER A 31 5.88 -15.18 -11.20
N GLY A 32 5.00 -15.70 -12.02
CA GLY A 32 3.56 -15.82 -11.73
C GLY A 32 2.70 -14.83 -12.51
N PHE A 33 3.28 -13.77 -13.08
CA PHE A 33 2.55 -12.87 -13.97
C PHE A 33 2.59 -13.37 -15.41
N GLY A 34 1.41 -13.62 -15.98
CA GLY A 34 1.23 -14.01 -17.36
C GLY A 34 1.48 -12.85 -18.33
N ARG A 35 1.29 -13.13 -19.63
CA ARG A 35 1.35 -12.09 -20.65
C ARG A 35 0.17 -11.13 -20.52
N MET A 36 0.42 -9.82 -20.66
CA MET A 36 -0.62 -8.80 -20.72
C MET A 36 -1.42 -8.91 -22.01
N ASP A 37 -2.75 -9.03 -21.89
CA ASP A 37 -3.70 -8.91 -22.99
C ASP A 37 -4.25 -7.49 -23.01
N LEU A 38 -3.95 -6.74 -24.06
CA LEU A 38 -4.35 -5.33 -24.23
C LEU A 38 -5.73 -5.15 -24.86
N ASN A 39 -6.44 -6.23 -25.17
CA ASN A 39 -7.77 -6.14 -25.73
C ASN A 39 -8.75 -5.45 -24.76
N PRO A 40 -9.74 -4.72 -25.30
CA PRO A 40 -10.78 -4.14 -24.47
C PRO A 40 -11.56 -5.25 -23.73
N PRO A 41 -12.02 -4.99 -22.49
CA PRO A 41 -12.81 -5.95 -21.75
C PRO A 41 -14.23 -6.07 -22.36
N ALA A 42 -14.91 -7.19 -22.10
CA ALA A 42 -16.29 -7.39 -22.53
C ALA A 42 -17.29 -6.43 -21.85
N VAL A 43 -16.94 -5.99 -20.65
CA VAL A 43 -17.72 -5.01 -19.84
C VAL A 43 -17.00 -3.67 -19.92
N PRO A 44 -17.74 -2.53 -20.04
CA PRO A 44 -17.11 -1.22 -20.05
C PRO A 44 -16.21 -0.98 -18.82
N PRO A 45 -14.98 -0.44 -19.00
CA PRO A 45 -14.06 -0.22 -17.88
C PRO A 45 -14.66 0.60 -16.72
N GLU A 46 -15.50 1.57 -17.03
CA GLU A 46 -16.15 2.42 -16.03
C GLU A 46 -17.11 1.63 -15.14
N GLN A 47 -17.76 0.60 -15.69
CA GLN A 47 -18.61 -0.30 -14.91
C GLN A 47 -17.75 -1.17 -14.00
N ILE A 48 -16.66 -1.75 -14.52
CA ILE A 48 -15.74 -2.56 -13.73
C ILE A 48 -15.18 -1.71 -12.58
N ILE A 49 -14.74 -0.47 -12.84
CA ILE A 49 -14.22 0.46 -11.84
C ILE A 49 -15.25 0.73 -10.75
N LYS A 50 -16.50 0.99 -11.11
CA LYS A 50 -17.58 1.22 -10.16
C LYS A 50 -17.84 0.01 -9.28
N GLU A 51 -17.86 -1.18 -9.87
CA GLU A 51 -18.15 -2.44 -9.18
C GLU A 51 -17.01 -2.82 -8.23
N PHE A 52 -15.74 -2.77 -8.68
CA PHE A 52 -14.63 -3.08 -7.79
C PHE A 52 -14.49 -2.06 -6.65
N ALA A 53 -14.72 -0.78 -6.89
CA ALA A 53 -14.69 0.23 -5.83
C ALA A 53 -15.76 -0.02 -4.75
N ALA A 54 -16.93 -0.51 -5.15
CA ALA A 54 -17.97 -0.94 -4.20
C ALA A 54 -17.50 -2.16 -3.39
N LYS A 55 -16.87 -3.16 -4.04
CA LYS A 55 -16.30 -4.33 -3.37
C LYS A 55 -15.16 -3.97 -2.42
N GLU A 56 -14.29 -3.06 -2.80
CA GLU A 56 -13.23 -2.53 -1.92
C GLU A 56 -13.82 -1.78 -0.71
N SER A 57 -14.97 -1.11 -0.86
CA SER A 57 -15.68 -0.51 0.28
C SER A 57 -16.24 -1.56 1.23
N GLU A 58 -16.76 -2.67 0.71
CA GLU A 58 -17.20 -3.83 1.52
C GLU A 58 -16.00 -4.45 2.25
N PHE A 59 -14.90 -4.67 1.53
CA PHE A 59 -13.64 -5.18 2.08
C PHE A 59 -13.10 -4.28 3.20
N GLN A 60 -13.06 -2.97 3.01
CA GLN A 60 -12.57 -2.05 4.04
C GLN A 60 -13.41 -2.14 5.33
N LYS A 61 -14.74 -2.24 5.20
CA LYS A 61 -15.63 -2.44 6.35
C LYS A 61 -15.36 -3.78 7.03
N ALA A 62 -15.12 -4.84 6.25
CA ALA A 62 -14.75 -6.14 6.79
C ALA A 62 -13.39 -6.09 7.50
N LEU A 63 -12.34 -5.54 6.85
CA LEU A 63 -11.00 -5.41 7.44
C LEU A 63 -11.03 -4.69 8.79
N ASN A 64 -11.92 -3.71 8.95
CA ASN A 64 -12.13 -3.00 10.21
C ASN A 64 -12.74 -3.87 11.31
N GLN A 65 -13.14 -5.11 11.01
CA GLN A 65 -13.63 -6.10 11.98
C GLN A 65 -12.61 -7.21 12.26
N TYR A 66 -11.40 -7.14 11.68
CA TYR A 66 -10.37 -8.16 11.87
C TYR A 66 -9.22 -7.62 12.72
N THR A 67 -8.74 -8.47 13.61
CA THR A 67 -7.43 -8.34 14.25
C THR A 67 -6.41 -9.06 13.37
N TYR A 68 -5.18 -8.61 13.40
CA TYR A 68 -4.08 -9.27 12.70
C TYR A 68 -2.73 -8.83 13.27
N ARG A 69 -1.70 -9.60 12.98
CA ARG A 69 -0.32 -9.25 13.27
C ARG A 69 0.34 -8.65 12.04
N ARG A 70 1.04 -7.54 12.22
CA ARG A 70 1.89 -6.93 11.21
C ARG A 70 3.34 -7.02 11.66
N THR A 71 4.22 -7.46 10.76
CA THR A 71 5.68 -7.42 10.95
C THR A 71 6.24 -6.50 9.90
N ALA A 72 6.83 -5.38 10.32
CA ALA A 72 7.47 -4.41 9.45
C ALA A 72 9.00 -4.51 9.58
N LYS A 73 9.68 -4.59 8.47
CA LYS A 73 11.14 -4.59 8.35
C LYS A 73 11.53 -3.59 7.28
N VAL A 74 12.28 -2.56 7.64
CA VAL A 74 12.86 -1.57 6.73
C VAL A 74 14.37 -1.66 6.84
N GLN A 75 15.06 -1.83 5.73
CA GLN A 75 16.49 -2.05 5.68
C GLN A 75 17.17 -1.06 4.73
N THR A 76 18.32 -0.57 5.11
CA THR A 76 19.31 -0.02 4.18
C THR A 76 20.25 -1.13 3.75
N ILE A 77 20.58 -1.17 2.46
CA ILE A 77 21.39 -2.22 1.84
C ILE A 77 22.72 -1.60 1.42
N ASP A 78 23.80 -2.23 1.83
CA ASP A 78 25.13 -1.90 1.38
C ASP A 78 25.32 -2.38 -0.07
N ASP A 79 25.65 -1.46 -0.98
CA ASP A 79 25.71 -1.75 -2.42
C ASP A 79 26.87 -2.67 -2.80
N ASP A 80 27.97 -2.65 -2.05
CA ASP A 80 29.15 -3.48 -2.32
C ASP A 80 28.91 -4.96 -1.92
N THR A 81 28.24 -5.16 -0.79
CA THR A 81 28.02 -6.49 -0.22
C THR A 81 26.63 -7.04 -0.47
N SER A 82 25.68 -6.21 -0.91
CA SER A 82 24.25 -6.54 -1.04
C SER A 82 23.61 -7.03 0.27
N LYS A 83 24.20 -6.67 1.43
CA LYS A 83 23.71 -7.05 2.75
C LYS A 83 23.11 -5.85 3.47
N PRO A 84 22.15 -6.07 4.38
CA PRO A 84 21.66 -5.00 5.24
C PRO A 84 22.80 -4.42 6.10
N ASP A 85 22.89 -3.09 6.14
CA ASP A 85 23.81 -2.33 6.99
C ASP A 85 23.06 -1.50 8.05
N GLY A 86 21.74 -1.49 8.01
CA GLY A 86 20.85 -0.92 9.00
C GLY A 86 19.44 -1.50 8.89
N GLU A 87 18.74 -1.56 10.02
CA GLU A 87 17.40 -2.15 10.07
C GLU A 87 16.51 -1.44 11.10
N TYR A 88 15.29 -1.14 10.69
CA TYR A 88 14.13 -0.95 11.57
C TYR A 88 13.28 -2.21 11.52
N TYR A 89 12.90 -2.71 12.70
CA TYR A 89 12.06 -3.89 12.80
C TYR A 89 10.99 -3.68 13.87
N GLU A 90 9.74 -3.96 13.53
CA GLU A 90 8.62 -3.85 14.45
C GLU A 90 7.59 -4.95 14.20
N VAL A 91 7.04 -5.46 15.28
CA VAL A 91 5.90 -6.40 15.26
C VAL A 91 4.77 -5.77 16.05
N ASP A 92 3.64 -5.59 15.38
CA ASP A 92 2.42 -5.04 15.95
C ASP A 92 1.28 -6.03 15.92
N ASP A 93 0.46 -6.03 16.96
CA ASP A 93 -0.87 -6.59 16.92
C ASP A 93 -1.89 -5.46 16.71
N VAL A 94 -2.60 -5.52 15.60
CA VAL A 94 -3.75 -4.66 15.33
C VAL A 94 -4.97 -5.32 15.96
N ILE A 95 -5.46 -4.73 17.04
CA ILE A 95 -6.48 -5.29 17.92
C ILE A 95 -7.61 -4.29 18.18
N PHE A 96 -8.62 -4.70 18.93
CA PHE A 96 -9.65 -3.80 19.45
C PHE A 96 -9.50 -3.66 20.96
N ASP A 97 -9.71 -2.46 21.46
CA ASP A 97 -9.78 -2.21 22.90
C ASP A 97 -11.14 -2.66 23.48
N PRO A 98 -11.33 -2.62 24.81
CA PRO A 98 -12.60 -2.99 25.41
C PRO A 98 -13.81 -2.15 24.95
N SER A 99 -13.59 -0.96 24.41
CA SER A 99 -14.66 -0.11 23.84
C SER A 99 -15.00 -0.48 22.40
N GLY A 100 -14.24 -1.37 21.75
CA GLY A 100 -14.34 -1.75 20.35
C GLY A 100 -13.60 -0.79 19.41
N ALA A 101 -12.80 0.13 19.92
CA ALA A 101 -11.95 1.00 19.10
C ALA A 101 -10.70 0.23 18.65
N ARG A 102 -10.35 0.38 17.36
CA ARG A 102 -9.14 -0.24 16.79
C ARG A 102 -7.89 0.45 17.32
N MET A 103 -6.93 -0.34 17.77
CA MET A 103 -5.64 0.11 18.25
C MET A 103 -4.50 -0.77 17.75
N GLU A 104 -3.32 -0.20 17.66
CA GLU A 104 -2.09 -0.91 17.35
C GLU A 104 -1.27 -1.07 18.64
N LYS A 105 -0.85 -2.29 18.90
CA LYS A 105 -0.05 -2.63 20.07
C LYS A 105 1.28 -3.19 19.62
N VAL A 106 2.35 -2.44 19.89
CA VAL A 106 3.72 -2.94 19.65
C VAL A 106 3.97 -4.14 20.54
N VAL A 107 4.30 -5.27 19.93
CA VAL A 107 4.63 -6.53 20.59
C VAL A 107 6.13 -6.70 20.73
N PHE A 108 6.87 -6.29 19.71
CA PHE A 108 8.32 -6.39 19.68
C PHE A 108 8.92 -5.30 18.78
N ALA A 109 9.84 -4.54 19.31
CA ALA A 109 10.60 -3.51 18.59
C ALA A 109 12.02 -3.45 19.15
N PRO A 110 13.01 -4.09 18.51
CA PRO A 110 14.40 -3.97 18.93
C PRO A 110 14.95 -2.58 18.62
N GLN A 111 16.16 -2.30 19.07
CA GLN A 111 16.83 -1.04 18.78
C GLN A 111 16.95 -0.85 17.26
N ASN A 112 16.48 0.30 16.77
CA ASN A 112 16.67 0.71 15.39
C ASN A 112 18.16 0.96 15.11
N THR A 113 18.67 0.35 14.03
CA THR A 113 20.07 0.45 13.60
C THR A 113 20.24 1.20 12.28
N LEU A 114 19.17 1.76 11.70
CA LEU A 114 19.27 2.62 10.53
C LEU A 114 20.16 3.83 10.86
N SER A 115 21.16 4.07 10.04
CA SER A 115 22.13 5.15 10.23
C SER A 115 22.17 6.14 9.05
N ARG A 116 21.76 5.69 7.85
CA ARG A 116 21.74 6.52 6.64
C ARG A 116 20.41 7.23 6.41
N VAL A 117 19.33 6.70 6.96
CA VAL A 117 17.97 7.25 6.92
C VAL A 117 17.33 7.14 8.28
N MET A 118 16.25 7.87 8.48
CA MET A 118 15.41 7.80 9.69
C MET A 118 14.00 7.44 9.31
N MET A 119 13.34 6.63 10.16
CA MET A 119 11.91 6.40 10.03
C MET A 119 11.14 7.67 10.36
N THR A 120 10.28 8.09 9.46
CA THR A 120 9.44 9.28 9.59
C THR A 120 7.99 8.91 9.92
N PRO A 121 7.16 9.86 10.35
CA PRO A 121 5.72 9.60 10.49
C PRO A 121 5.03 9.20 9.18
N SER A 122 5.53 9.65 8.01
CA SER A 122 4.98 9.25 6.72
C SER A 122 5.33 7.81 6.36
N ASP A 123 6.54 7.34 6.68
CA ASP A 123 6.90 5.93 6.51
C ASP A 123 5.99 5.02 7.33
N LEU A 124 5.76 5.37 8.60
CA LEU A 124 4.84 4.63 9.45
C LEU A 124 3.41 4.67 8.91
N GLN A 125 2.94 5.81 8.40
CA GLN A 125 1.63 5.93 7.78
C GLN A 125 1.51 5.06 6.53
N ASP A 126 2.56 4.99 5.71
CA ASP A 126 2.58 4.16 4.51
C ASP A 126 2.55 2.66 4.87
N ILE A 127 3.34 2.24 5.87
CA ILE A 127 3.30 0.87 6.39
C ILE A 127 1.92 0.51 6.94
N GLN A 128 1.25 1.44 7.62
CA GLN A 128 -0.03 1.21 8.27
C GLN A 128 -1.22 1.24 7.30
N LYS A 129 -1.19 2.13 6.30
CA LYS A 129 -2.35 2.45 5.46
C LYS A 129 -2.05 2.51 3.96
N GLY A 130 -0.82 2.90 3.58
CA GLY A 130 -0.43 3.07 2.18
C GLY A 130 -0.20 1.74 1.48
N TYR A 131 0.59 0.88 2.10
CA TYR A 131 0.93 -0.42 1.53
C TYR A 131 -0.26 -1.40 1.44
N PRO A 132 -1.13 -1.51 2.46
CA PRO A 132 -2.36 -2.28 2.32
C PRO A 132 -3.47 -1.50 1.57
N PHE A 133 -3.11 -0.82 0.51
CA PHE A 133 -3.95 0.09 -0.26
C PHE A 133 -5.34 -0.48 -0.56
N VAL A 134 -6.37 0.32 -0.34
CA VAL A 134 -7.78 0.05 -0.66
C VAL A 134 -8.34 1.22 -1.45
N LEU A 135 -9.05 0.96 -2.54
CA LEU A 135 -9.62 2.00 -3.38
C LEU A 135 -11.15 1.94 -3.34
N THR A 136 -11.72 2.62 -2.36
CA THR A 136 -13.16 2.59 -2.09
C THR A 136 -13.98 3.44 -3.06
N ALA A 137 -15.31 3.23 -3.05
CA ALA A 137 -16.25 4.07 -3.81
C ALA A 137 -16.23 5.54 -3.35
N GLU A 138 -15.81 5.82 -2.10
CA GLU A 138 -15.66 7.19 -1.58
C GLU A 138 -14.39 7.84 -2.10
N ASP A 139 -13.31 7.06 -2.27
CA ASP A 139 -11.99 7.56 -2.65
C ASP A 139 -11.75 7.58 -4.16
N ILE A 140 -12.46 6.73 -4.93
CA ILE A 140 -12.25 6.56 -6.39
C ILE A 140 -12.32 7.88 -7.15
N GLY A 141 -13.15 8.82 -6.69
CA GLY A 141 -13.30 10.15 -7.28
C GLY A 141 -12.03 11.01 -7.23
N GLN A 142 -11.08 10.69 -6.34
CA GLN A 142 -9.81 11.39 -6.18
C GLN A 142 -8.75 10.92 -7.19
N TYR A 143 -9.02 9.82 -7.90
CA TYR A 143 -8.07 9.16 -8.80
C TYR A 143 -8.54 9.18 -10.25
N ASP A 144 -7.58 9.25 -11.16
CA ASP A 144 -7.72 8.81 -12.55
C ASP A 144 -7.37 7.31 -12.58
N VAL A 145 -8.35 6.50 -12.97
CA VAL A 145 -8.20 5.04 -13.07
C VAL A 145 -8.37 4.66 -14.53
N LYS A 146 -7.32 4.08 -15.12
CA LYS A 146 -7.28 3.75 -16.55
C LYS A 146 -7.10 2.25 -16.74
N TYR A 147 -7.99 1.65 -17.49
CA TYR A 147 -7.83 0.26 -17.91
C TYR A 147 -6.59 0.09 -18.79
N VAL A 148 -5.78 -0.91 -18.47
CA VAL A 148 -4.55 -1.27 -19.20
C VAL A 148 -4.76 -2.54 -20.03
N GLY A 149 -5.41 -3.55 -19.46
CA GLY A 149 -5.57 -4.85 -20.08
C GLY A 149 -6.02 -5.91 -19.09
N LYS A 150 -5.83 -7.18 -19.48
CA LYS A 150 -5.98 -8.35 -18.62
C LYS A 150 -4.65 -9.06 -18.45
N GLN A 151 -4.42 -9.60 -17.27
CA GLN A 151 -3.21 -10.37 -16.99
C GLN A 151 -3.51 -11.43 -15.92
N LYS A 152 -2.96 -12.63 -16.10
CA LYS A 152 -2.97 -13.62 -15.02
C LYS A 152 -1.96 -13.24 -13.95
N VAL A 153 -2.38 -13.42 -12.70
CA VAL A 153 -1.50 -13.43 -11.54
C VAL A 153 -1.62 -14.82 -10.93
N ASP A 154 -0.59 -15.64 -11.10
CA ASP A 154 -0.64 -17.08 -10.88
C ASP A 154 -1.83 -17.71 -11.63
N GLU A 155 -2.85 -18.16 -10.93
CA GLU A 155 -4.04 -18.81 -11.49
C GLU A 155 -5.22 -17.83 -11.66
N ILE A 156 -5.08 -16.57 -11.18
CA ILE A 156 -6.17 -15.61 -11.09
C ILE A 156 -6.18 -14.73 -12.34
N ASP A 157 -7.30 -14.69 -13.03
CA ASP A 157 -7.51 -13.77 -14.14
C ASP A 157 -7.84 -12.37 -13.60
N CYS A 158 -7.03 -11.36 -13.95
CA CYS A 158 -7.18 -10.02 -13.41
C CYS A 158 -7.42 -8.98 -14.53
N TYR A 159 -8.29 -8.00 -14.24
CA TYR A 159 -8.27 -6.70 -14.90
C TYR A 159 -7.12 -5.88 -14.34
N VAL A 160 -6.45 -5.12 -15.19
CA VAL A 160 -5.30 -4.29 -14.83
C VAL A 160 -5.64 -2.82 -15.04
N PHE A 161 -5.39 -2.01 -14.03
CA PHE A 161 -5.65 -0.57 -14.10
C PHE A 161 -4.43 0.22 -13.62
N ASP A 162 -4.11 1.30 -14.33
CA ASP A 162 -3.22 2.33 -13.83
C ASP A 162 -4.02 3.32 -12.98
N VAL A 163 -3.47 3.67 -11.82
CA VAL A 163 -4.10 4.53 -10.82
C VAL A 163 -3.18 5.70 -10.53
N SER A 164 -3.70 6.91 -10.67
CA SER A 164 -2.96 8.14 -10.35
C SER A 164 -3.87 9.16 -9.67
N PRO A 165 -3.39 9.89 -8.65
CA PRO A 165 -4.19 10.93 -8.02
C PRO A 165 -4.46 12.08 -9.00
N LYS A 166 -5.69 12.60 -9.03
CA LYS A 166 -6.06 13.77 -9.85
C LYS A 166 -5.40 15.05 -9.34
N VAL A 167 -5.32 15.17 -8.02
CA VAL A 167 -4.72 16.29 -7.31
C VAL A 167 -3.97 15.74 -6.11
N ILE A 168 -2.74 16.19 -5.92
CA ILE A 168 -1.95 15.85 -4.73
C ILE A 168 -2.11 16.97 -3.71
N GLU A 169 -2.84 16.70 -2.64
CA GLU A 169 -3.02 17.60 -1.52
C GLU A 169 -1.87 17.47 -0.50
N LYS A 170 -1.48 18.59 0.09
CA LYS A 170 -0.48 18.55 1.18
C LYS A 170 -0.98 17.72 2.35
N LYS A 171 -0.09 16.94 2.95
CA LYS A 171 -0.36 16.07 4.13
C LYS A 171 -1.28 14.88 3.87
N LYS A 172 -1.67 14.62 2.64
CA LYS A 172 -2.35 13.37 2.25
C LYS A 172 -1.42 12.50 1.44
N ARG A 173 -1.55 11.20 1.64
CA ARG A 173 -0.78 10.19 0.91
C ARG A 173 -1.70 9.54 -0.11
N TYR A 174 -1.20 9.35 -1.32
CA TYR A 174 -1.93 8.76 -2.43
C TYR A 174 -1.09 7.66 -3.08
N LEU A 175 -1.77 6.65 -3.62
CA LEU A 175 -1.11 5.68 -4.50
C LEU A 175 -0.92 6.27 -5.89
N LEU A 176 0.27 6.13 -6.43
CA LEU A 176 0.57 6.27 -7.84
C LEU A 176 1.12 4.93 -8.33
N GLY A 177 0.38 4.21 -9.19
CA GLY A 177 0.80 2.87 -9.55
C GLY A 177 -0.19 2.10 -10.40
N ARG A 178 -0.16 0.78 -10.26
CA ARG A 178 -0.96 -0.20 -10.97
C ARG A 178 -1.61 -1.17 -10.01
N ILE A 179 -2.83 -1.55 -10.30
CA ILE A 179 -3.57 -2.56 -9.52
C ILE A 179 -4.07 -3.68 -10.43
N TRP A 180 -4.11 -4.88 -9.89
CA TRP A 180 -4.71 -6.06 -10.50
C TRP A 180 -5.95 -6.41 -9.70
N VAL A 181 -7.07 -6.49 -10.40
CA VAL A 181 -8.41 -6.74 -9.84
C VAL A 181 -8.91 -8.07 -10.36
N ASP A 182 -9.21 -9.02 -9.49
CA ASP A 182 -9.79 -10.30 -9.84
C ASP A 182 -11.04 -10.09 -10.71
N THR A 183 -11.12 -10.80 -11.84
CA THR A 183 -12.26 -10.67 -12.78
C THR A 183 -13.55 -11.26 -12.25
N THR A 184 -13.50 -12.12 -11.23
CA THR A 184 -14.65 -12.84 -10.67
C THR A 184 -15.22 -12.10 -9.46
N GLU A 185 -14.37 -11.77 -8.49
CA GLU A 185 -14.79 -11.17 -7.23
C GLU A 185 -14.65 -9.66 -7.19
N LEU A 186 -13.98 -9.09 -8.19
CA LEU A 186 -13.79 -7.65 -8.35
C LEU A 186 -13.13 -7.01 -7.11
N GLN A 187 -12.14 -7.68 -6.54
CA GLN A 187 -11.31 -7.18 -5.46
C GLN A 187 -9.86 -7.06 -5.91
N ILE A 188 -9.11 -6.12 -5.34
CA ILE A 188 -7.69 -5.96 -5.63
C ILE A 188 -6.92 -7.18 -5.09
N VAL A 189 -6.10 -7.78 -5.94
CA VAL A 189 -5.22 -8.94 -5.63
C VAL A 189 -3.78 -8.48 -5.44
N VAL A 190 -3.32 -7.58 -6.33
CA VAL A 190 -1.96 -7.02 -6.29
C VAL A 190 -2.02 -5.51 -6.49
N THR A 191 -1.17 -4.81 -5.77
CA THR A 191 -0.86 -3.39 -5.96
C THR A 191 0.63 -3.27 -6.25
N ASN A 192 1.02 -2.52 -7.29
CA ASN A 192 2.41 -2.19 -7.59
C ASN A 192 2.50 -0.68 -7.80
N GLY A 193 3.11 0.03 -6.89
CA GLY A 193 3.06 1.47 -6.90
C GLY A 193 4.08 2.12 -5.97
N ARG A 194 3.92 3.40 -5.78
CA ARG A 194 4.58 4.17 -4.72
C ARG A 194 3.60 5.12 -4.09
N MET A 195 3.86 5.48 -2.85
CA MET A 195 3.08 6.52 -2.18
C MET A 195 3.63 7.90 -2.54
N VAL A 196 2.72 8.83 -2.81
CA VAL A 196 3.04 10.21 -3.17
C VAL A 196 2.26 11.20 -2.30
N PRO A 197 2.74 12.46 -2.12
CA PRO A 197 4.01 13.00 -2.61
C PRO A 197 5.19 12.58 -1.77
N ASP A 198 6.39 12.56 -2.37
CA ASP A 198 7.62 12.67 -1.62
C ASP A 198 7.78 14.09 -1.08
N ASP A 199 8.46 14.25 0.06
CA ASP A 199 8.88 15.57 0.53
C ASP A 199 10.32 15.82 0.08
N THR A 200 10.47 16.70 -0.88
CA THR A 200 11.78 17.08 -1.45
C THR A 200 12.25 18.45 -0.97
N ARG A 201 11.70 18.95 0.15
CA ARG A 201 12.14 20.24 0.70
C ARG A 201 13.58 20.17 1.13
N LYS A 202 14.33 21.22 0.78
CA LYS A 202 15.73 21.32 1.17
C LYS A 202 15.89 21.07 2.68
N ASN A 203 16.79 20.16 3.02
CA ASN A 203 17.13 19.72 4.38
C ASN A 203 16.02 18.94 5.14
N ASN A 204 15.02 18.45 4.44
CA ASN A 204 13.98 17.61 5.02
C ASN A 204 13.36 16.73 3.93
N GLU A 205 14.22 15.97 3.25
CA GLU A 205 13.76 15.04 2.22
C GLU A 205 13.20 13.79 2.88
N ASP A 206 11.99 13.42 2.46
CA ASP A 206 11.26 12.24 2.90
C ASP A 206 10.82 11.50 1.63
N LEU A 207 11.60 10.50 1.25
CA LEU A 207 11.48 9.76 -0.01
C LEU A 207 11.07 8.33 0.28
N HIS A 208 10.27 7.75 -0.59
CA HIS A 208 9.69 6.43 -0.38
C HIS A 208 9.98 5.52 -1.57
N PRO A 209 10.41 4.26 -1.35
CA PRO A 209 10.66 3.33 -2.43
C PRO A 209 9.33 2.89 -3.09
N PRO A 210 9.37 2.45 -4.34
CA PRO A 210 8.26 1.72 -4.94
C PRO A 210 8.04 0.41 -4.18
N PHE A 211 6.78 -0.06 -4.17
CA PHE A 211 6.40 -1.29 -3.47
C PHE A 211 5.41 -2.13 -4.29
N MET A 212 5.34 -3.39 -3.92
CA MET A 212 4.32 -4.31 -4.39
C MET A 212 3.68 -5.01 -3.19
N THR A 213 2.34 -5.01 -3.14
CA THR A 213 1.57 -5.71 -2.12
C THR A 213 0.74 -6.81 -2.75
N TRP A 214 0.85 -8.00 -2.20
CA TRP A 214 0.02 -9.15 -2.55
C TRP A 214 -1.05 -9.35 -1.49
N ARG A 215 -2.23 -9.73 -1.96
CA ARG A 215 -3.35 -10.11 -1.12
C ARG A 215 -3.68 -11.59 -1.34
N ALA A 216 -4.25 -12.22 -0.32
CA ALA A 216 -4.75 -13.59 -0.38
C ALA A 216 -6.12 -13.71 0.31
N GLN A 217 -6.90 -14.67 -0.10
CA GLN A 217 -8.15 -14.99 0.58
C GLN A 217 -7.83 -15.67 1.92
N VAL A 218 -8.27 -15.07 3.02
CA VAL A 218 -8.06 -15.57 4.38
C VAL A 218 -9.31 -16.25 4.92
N ASP A 219 -10.48 -15.72 4.59
CA ASP A 219 -11.79 -16.21 5.07
C ASP A 219 -12.67 -16.79 3.95
N GLY A 220 -12.13 -16.90 2.73
CA GLY A 220 -12.85 -17.35 1.55
C GLY A 220 -13.77 -16.32 0.90
N HIS A 221 -13.77 -15.05 1.39
CA HIS A 221 -14.61 -13.97 0.86
C HIS A 221 -13.82 -12.73 0.46
N TYR A 222 -12.78 -12.38 1.22
CA TYR A 222 -12.06 -11.15 1.01
C TYR A 222 -10.57 -11.40 0.78
N TRP A 223 -9.98 -10.56 -0.06
CA TRP A 223 -8.55 -10.56 -0.35
C TRP A 223 -7.81 -9.64 0.63
N PHE A 224 -7.22 -10.21 1.67
CA PHE A 224 -6.46 -9.49 2.68
C PHE A 224 -5.01 -9.32 2.27
N PRO A 225 -4.35 -8.18 2.59
CA PRO A 225 -2.91 -8.04 2.45
C PRO A 225 -2.19 -9.15 3.22
N VAL A 226 -1.22 -9.80 2.59
CA VAL A 226 -0.41 -10.84 3.25
C VAL A 226 1.07 -10.53 3.21
N TYR A 227 1.50 -9.83 2.18
CA TYR A 227 2.90 -9.51 1.98
C TYR A 227 3.07 -8.22 1.18
N THR A 228 4.00 -7.37 1.62
CA THR A 228 4.48 -6.21 0.86
C THR A 228 5.99 -6.26 0.76
N LYS A 229 6.50 -6.01 -0.42
CA LYS A 229 7.93 -5.78 -0.70
C LYS A 229 8.06 -4.40 -1.32
N GLY A 230 8.87 -3.53 -0.71
CA GLY A 230 9.37 -2.31 -1.31
C GLY A 230 10.86 -2.48 -1.61
N GLU A 231 11.35 -1.94 -2.71
CA GLU A 231 12.78 -1.93 -3.00
C GLU A 231 13.09 -0.82 -4.02
N GLY A 232 14.10 -0.02 -3.72
CA GLY A 232 14.57 1.03 -4.62
C GLY A 232 15.76 1.78 -4.07
N VAL A 233 16.46 2.48 -4.97
CA VAL A 233 17.52 3.42 -4.60
C VAL A 233 16.91 4.81 -4.49
N LEU A 234 16.99 5.41 -3.31
CA LEU A 234 16.53 6.77 -3.02
C LEU A 234 17.71 7.72 -3.09
N HIS A 235 17.54 8.77 -3.88
CA HIS A 235 18.58 9.77 -4.10
C HIS A 235 18.35 11.00 -3.24
N PHE A 236 19.13 11.14 -2.16
CA PHE A 236 19.08 12.29 -1.26
C PHE A 236 20.05 13.37 -1.71
N SER A 237 19.58 14.61 -1.77
CA SER A 237 20.37 15.75 -2.19
C SER A 237 21.45 16.13 -1.17
N ALA A 238 22.49 16.81 -1.62
CA ALA A 238 23.52 17.36 -0.73
C ALA A 238 22.93 18.39 0.24
N GLN A 239 23.19 18.23 1.55
CA GLN A 239 22.65 19.08 2.59
C GLN A 239 23.71 19.42 3.65
N TYR A 240 23.69 20.64 4.20
CA TYR A 240 24.54 21.08 5.31
C TYR A 240 26.03 20.74 5.18
N GLY A 241 26.58 20.79 3.95
CA GLY A 241 27.97 20.44 3.69
C GLY A 241 28.24 18.93 3.55
N ALA A 242 27.24 18.09 3.72
CA ALA A 242 27.29 16.69 3.33
C ALA A 242 27.07 16.54 1.82
N LEU A 243 27.74 15.58 1.20
CA LEU A 243 27.51 15.20 -0.18
C LEU A 243 26.14 14.51 -0.30
N GLY A 244 25.49 14.61 -1.47
CA GLY A 244 24.33 13.81 -1.78
C GLY A 244 24.66 12.32 -1.68
N GLN A 245 23.67 11.50 -1.32
CA GLN A 245 23.87 10.07 -1.19
C GLN A 245 22.73 9.30 -1.84
N ASP A 246 23.07 8.17 -2.43
CA ASP A 246 22.13 7.15 -2.82
C ASP A 246 21.99 6.14 -1.68
N VAL A 247 20.77 5.80 -1.35
CA VAL A 247 20.47 4.81 -0.31
C VAL A 247 19.59 3.73 -0.90
N HIS A 248 20.10 2.52 -0.98
CA HIS A 248 19.31 1.37 -1.38
C HIS A 248 18.45 0.94 -0.20
N MET A 249 17.13 1.06 -0.36
CA MET A 249 16.12 0.70 0.64
C MET A 249 15.43 -0.60 0.27
N ARG A 250 15.10 -1.38 1.30
CA ARG A 250 14.25 -2.57 1.17
C ARG A 250 13.25 -2.64 2.30
N ASP A 251 11.97 -2.68 1.95
CA ASP A 251 10.86 -2.84 2.88
C ASP A 251 10.26 -4.23 2.73
N ILE A 252 10.01 -4.90 3.83
CA ILE A 252 9.32 -6.18 3.89
C ILE A 252 8.27 -6.11 4.99
N ILE A 253 7.00 -6.14 4.59
CA ILE A 253 5.88 -6.14 5.52
C ILE A 253 5.11 -7.44 5.37
N LYS A 254 4.85 -8.11 6.48
CA LYS A 254 4.03 -9.32 6.52
C LYS A 254 2.80 -9.10 7.37
N TYR A 255 1.68 -9.65 6.93
CA TYR A 255 0.41 -9.60 7.64
C TYR A 255 -0.04 -11.04 7.89
N SER A 256 -0.32 -11.37 9.15
CA SER A 256 -0.67 -12.73 9.56
C SER A 256 -1.71 -12.72 10.68
N ASP A 257 -2.16 -13.91 11.05
CA ASP A 257 -3.03 -14.14 12.21
C ASP A 257 -4.37 -13.37 12.14
N TYR A 258 -4.93 -13.21 10.95
CA TYR A 258 -6.23 -12.59 10.76
C TYR A 258 -7.32 -13.32 11.54
N LYS A 259 -8.04 -12.59 12.40
CA LYS A 259 -9.16 -13.12 13.19
C LYS A 259 -10.29 -12.11 13.23
N ARG A 260 -11.51 -12.53 12.93
CA ARG A 260 -12.66 -11.66 13.00
C ARG A 260 -13.00 -11.35 14.45
N PHE A 261 -13.09 -10.08 14.81
CA PHE A 261 -13.51 -9.63 16.13
C PHE A 261 -14.99 -9.99 16.36
N GLY A 262 -15.31 -10.51 17.57
CA GLY A 262 -16.67 -10.90 17.92
C GLY A 262 -17.11 -12.26 17.37
N SER A 263 -16.26 -13.02 16.66
CA SER A 263 -16.53 -14.42 16.39
C SER A 263 -16.43 -15.21 17.70
N THR A 264 -17.57 -15.76 18.16
CA THR A 264 -17.58 -16.64 19.32
C THR A 264 -16.87 -17.93 18.93
N THR A 265 -15.64 -18.12 19.36
CA THR A 265 -14.96 -19.40 19.22
C THR A 265 -15.67 -20.40 20.11
N LYS A 266 -16.47 -21.30 19.55
CA LYS A 266 -17.00 -22.46 20.29
C LYS A 266 -15.85 -23.43 20.51
N ILE A 267 -15.38 -23.52 21.74
CA ILE A 267 -14.43 -24.56 22.12
C ILE A 267 -15.24 -25.82 22.39
N ILE A 268 -15.20 -26.77 21.44
CA ILE A 268 -15.84 -28.07 21.61
C ILE A 268 -14.79 -29.03 22.14
N TYR A 269 -14.91 -29.46 23.35
CA TYR A 269 -14.10 -30.52 23.93
C TYR A 269 -14.98 -31.75 24.13
N ASP A 270 -14.55 -32.88 23.55
CA ASP A 270 -15.24 -34.16 23.64
C ASP A 270 -16.76 -34.10 23.26
N GLY A 271 -17.09 -33.31 22.21
CA GLY A 271 -18.44 -33.13 21.72
C GLY A 271 -19.32 -32.18 22.57
N GLN A 272 -18.80 -31.56 23.61
CA GLN A 272 -19.51 -30.57 24.43
C GLN A 272 -18.93 -29.14 24.23
N ASP A 273 -19.85 -28.16 24.15
CA ASP A 273 -19.52 -26.76 24.10
C ASP A 273 -19.13 -26.24 25.48
N ILE A 274 -17.85 -25.96 25.73
CA ILE A 274 -17.35 -25.48 27.02
C ILE A 274 -17.13 -23.94 27.06
N THR A 275 -17.55 -23.23 26.03
CA THR A 275 -17.35 -21.77 25.89
C THR A 275 -17.97 -20.95 27.03
N ASN A 276 -18.92 -21.49 27.79
CA ASN A 276 -19.67 -20.77 28.83
C ASN A 276 -19.45 -21.30 30.26
N ASN A 277 -18.53 -22.26 30.51
CA ASN A 277 -18.39 -22.87 31.83
C ASN A 277 -17.73 -21.96 32.89
N ASP A 278 -17.15 -20.81 32.51
CA ASP A 278 -16.49 -19.90 33.47
C ASP A 278 -17.43 -18.92 34.17
N LYS A 279 -18.77 -19.04 33.97
CA LYS A 279 -19.76 -18.14 34.60
C LYS A 279 -20.60 -18.78 35.71
N GLN A 280 -20.33 -19.99 36.12
CA GLN A 280 -21.00 -20.55 37.31
C GLN A 280 -20.21 -20.18 38.57
N PRO A 281 -20.84 -19.49 39.55
CA PRO A 281 -20.20 -19.28 40.85
C PRO A 281 -20.00 -20.63 41.54
N PRO A 282 -18.93 -20.80 42.32
CA PRO A 282 -18.63 -22.07 42.98
C PRO A 282 -19.79 -22.49 43.84
N ALA A 283 -20.19 -23.75 43.70
CA ALA A 283 -21.22 -24.36 44.55
C ALA A 283 -20.81 -24.25 46.02
N LYS A 284 -21.74 -23.78 46.87
CA LYS A 284 -21.53 -23.76 48.30
C LYS A 284 -21.29 -25.18 48.87
N PRO A 285 -20.31 -25.37 49.77
CA PRO A 285 -20.06 -26.66 50.37
C PRO A 285 -21.30 -27.14 51.17
N PRO A 286 -21.59 -28.45 51.17
CA PRO A 286 -22.70 -29.00 51.98
C PRO A 286 -22.46 -28.77 53.45
N LYS A 287 -23.56 -28.49 54.16
CA LYS A 287 -23.59 -28.35 55.64
C LYS A 287 -23.35 -29.66 56.35
#